data_8002a9c4a56c83d11e1cf819975169aa
#
_entry.id   8002a9c4a56c83d11e1cf819975169aa
#
_cell.length_a   1.000
_cell.length_b   1.000
_cell.length_c   1.000
_cell.angle_alpha   90.00
_cell.angle_beta   90.00
_cell.angle_gamma   90.00
#
_symmetry.space_group_name_H-M   'P 1'
#
loop_
_entity.id
_entity.type
_entity.pdbx_description
1 polymer ?
#
loop_
_entity_poly.entity_id
_entity_poly.type
_entity_poly.pdbx_seq_one_letter_code
_entity_poly.pdbx_strand_id
1 'polypeptide(L)'
;MNDKIRQELFNLGDEKYKKFSSTLIPNSKPIIGVRIPVLRKFAKEHLNDWKSIVTNTTKDLYFEETMLRGMMLGYGSSKEKNIDEALRLLDEFVPMVDNWSVCDGCCVSFTIFEKHRERVFENIQRYLNSDKEFEVRVGLIILLDHFLKVDGNGNKAKRKRVVSENDIEASKVFDENGLYIDKILDIINRQYTQGYYAMMAAAWLTAECFVVFPAKTYTFLKATSLQLNNRENNIIDDSENVNDKIYCMDKVTFNKALQKICESLIPDDNVKKLIKQLKVK
;
A
#
# COMPACT_ATOMS: atom_id res chain seq x y z
N MET A 1 0.68 7.60 -24.97
CA MET A 1 0.08 8.96 -24.77
C MET A 1 0.18 9.73 -26.07
N ASN A 2 -0.80 10.58 -26.43
CA ASN A 2 -0.72 11.39 -27.66
C ASN A 2 0.23 12.59 -27.47
N ASP A 3 0.73 13.17 -28.59
CA ASP A 3 1.74 14.21 -28.55
C ASP A 3 1.24 15.52 -27.92
N LYS A 4 -0.06 15.83 -28.03
CA LYS A 4 -0.66 17.01 -27.40
C LYS A 4 -0.55 16.92 -25.87
N ILE A 5 -1.00 15.82 -25.28
CA ILE A 5 -0.90 15.59 -23.82
C ILE A 5 0.58 15.59 -23.36
N ARG A 6 1.44 14.96 -24.15
CA ARG A 6 2.89 14.96 -23.84
C ARG A 6 3.45 16.38 -23.79
N GLN A 7 3.10 17.24 -24.75
CA GLN A 7 3.55 18.64 -24.75
C GLN A 7 3.02 19.42 -23.55
N GLU A 8 1.76 19.18 -23.15
CA GLU A 8 1.19 19.79 -21.96
C GLU A 8 1.93 19.34 -20.68
N LEU A 9 2.31 18.05 -20.58
CA LEU A 9 3.12 17.56 -19.47
C LEU A 9 4.52 18.22 -19.42
N PHE A 10 5.18 18.43 -20.58
CA PHE A 10 6.45 19.15 -20.63
C PHE A 10 6.33 20.58 -20.14
N ASN A 11 5.22 21.27 -20.44
CA ASN A 11 4.97 22.64 -19.98
C ASN A 11 4.77 22.70 -18.44
N LEU A 12 4.40 21.59 -17.80
CA LEU A 12 4.23 21.45 -16.34
C LEU A 12 5.49 20.96 -15.62
N GLY A 13 6.54 20.62 -16.36
CA GLY A 13 7.79 20.08 -15.83
C GLY A 13 8.57 21.08 -14.97
N ASP A 14 9.24 20.56 -13.94
CA ASP A 14 10.11 21.29 -13.02
C ASP A 14 11.49 20.58 -13.00
N GLU A 15 12.52 21.22 -13.50
CA GLU A 15 13.87 20.64 -13.62
C GLU A 15 14.50 20.28 -12.25
N LYS A 16 14.18 21.02 -11.18
CA LYS A 16 14.66 20.68 -9.83
C LYS A 16 13.99 19.41 -9.33
N TYR A 17 12.66 19.31 -9.54
CA TYR A 17 11.91 18.13 -9.17
C TYR A 17 12.29 16.91 -10.00
N LYS A 18 12.55 17.08 -11.29
CA LYS A 18 13.06 16.04 -12.19
C LYS A 18 14.36 15.43 -11.64
N LYS A 19 15.35 16.26 -11.29
CA LYS A 19 16.61 15.79 -10.70
C LYS A 19 16.37 15.03 -9.40
N PHE A 20 15.54 15.57 -8.52
CA PHE A 20 15.19 14.92 -7.25
C PHE A 20 14.49 13.57 -7.48
N SER A 21 13.46 13.52 -8.31
CA SER A 21 12.72 12.29 -8.58
C SER A 21 13.58 11.20 -9.22
N SER A 22 14.51 11.56 -10.11
CA SER A 22 15.43 10.62 -10.75
C SER A 22 16.33 9.89 -9.74
N THR A 23 16.62 10.49 -8.59
CA THR A 23 17.39 9.81 -7.51
C THR A 23 16.56 8.81 -6.73
N LEU A 24 15.24 9.00 -6.69
CA LEU A 24 14.32 8.15 -5.91
C LEU A 24 13.79 6.95 -6.71
N ILE A 25 13.77 7.06 -8.05
CA ILE A 25 13.19 6.06 -8.95
C ILE A 25 14.25 5.68 -9.99
N PRO A 26 15.32 4.99 -9.58
CA PRO A 26 16.34 4.55 -10.52
C PRO A 26 15.74 3.54 -11.53
N ASN A 27 16.28 3.54 -12.75
CA ASN A 27 15.87 2.68 -13.84
C ASN A 27 14.43 2.85 -14.34
N SER A 28 13.76 3.96 -13.99
CA SER A 28 12.45 4.30 -14.57
C SER A 28 12.60 4.80 -16.02
N LYS A 29 11.45 4.91 -16.71
CA LYS A 29 11.39 5.68 -17.96
C LYS A 29 11.93 7.11 -17.73
N PRO A 30 12.36 7.82 -18.79
CA PRO A 30 12.74 9.23 -18.66
C PRO A 30 11.68 10.04 -17.91
N ILE A 31 12.12 10.91 -17.00
CA ILE A 31 11.25 11.73 -16.16
C ILE A 31 11.15 13.13 -16.76
N ILE A 32 9.94 13.65 -16.90
CA ILE A 32 9.66 15.03 -17.32
C ILE A 32 9.90 16.00 -16.14
N GLY A 33 9.44 15.60 -14.94
CA GLY A 33 9.55 16.38 -13.71
C GLY A 33 8.23 17.03 -13.28
N VAL A 34 7.08 16.46 -13.66
CA VAL A 34 5.77 16.96 -13.19
C VAL A 34 5.52 16.46 -11.77
N ARG A 35 5.29 17.38 -10.83
CA ARG A 35 4.99 17.02 -9.43
C ARG A 35 3.68 16.23 -9.33
N ILE A 36 3.65 15.19 -8.52
CA ILE A 36 2.47 14.31 -8.37
C ILE A 36 1.16 15.06 -8.09
N PRO A 37 1.10 16.08 -7.20
CA PRO A 37 -0.13 16.85 -7.01
C PRO A 37 -0.58 17.60 -8.28
N VAL A 38 0.36 18.11 -9.08
CA VAL A 38 0.07 18.80 -10.34
C VAL A 38 -0.46 17.81 -11.36
N LEU A 39 0.19 16.64 -11.50
CA LEU A 39 -0.25 15.57 -12.39
C LEU A 39 -1.64 15.05 -12.02
N ARG A 40 -1.92 14.91 -10.73
CA ARG A 40 -3.23 14.50 -10.21
C ARG A 40 -4.31 15.53 -10.51
N LYS A 41 -4.00 16.83 -10.41
CA LYS A 41 -4.89 17.91 -10.79
C LYS A 41 -5.16 17.84 -12.29
N PHE A 42 -4.13 17.73 -13.11
CA PHE A 42 -4.23 17.57 -14.57
C PHE A 42 -5.13 16.39 -14.96
N ALA A 43 -4.95 15.21 -14.34
CA ALA A 43 -5.80 14.04 -14.58
C ALA A 43 -7.29 14.34 -14.31
N LYS A 44 -7.59 15.05 -13.22
CA LYS A 44 -8.97 15.41 -12.86
C LYS A 44 -9.59 16.44 -13.79
N GLU A 45 -8.81 17.40 -14.26
CA GLU A 45 -9.27 18.43 -15.22
C GLU A 45 -9.63 17.82 -16.59
N HIS A 46 -8.92 16.75 -16.98
CA HIS A 46 -9.13 16.05 -18.26
C HIS A 46 -10.02 14.81 -18.13
N LEU A 47 -10.75 14.68 -17.03
CA LEU A 47 -11.54 13.47 -16.75
C LEU A 47 -12.72 13.25 -17.69
N ASN A 48 -13.18 14.28 -18.41
CA ASN A 48 -14.23 14.10 -19.42
C ASN A 48 -13.73 13.36 -20.66
N ASP A 49 -12.47 13.53 -20.99
CA ASP A 49 -11.82 12.98 -22.17
C ASP A 49 -10.93 11.77 -21.86
N TRP A 50 -11.02 11.23 -20.63
CA TRP A 50 -10.09 10.20 -20.14
C TRP A 50 -9.97 8.99 -21.07
N LYS A 51 -11.09 8.50 -21.65
CA LYS A 51 -11.05 7.36 -22.56
C LYS A 51 -10.20 7.65 -23.79
N SER A 52 -10.37 8.81 -24.42
CA SER A 52 -9.60 9.20 -25.61
C SER A 52 -8.10 9.34 -25.32
N ILE A 53 -7.75 9.70 -24.08
CA ILE A 53 -6.36 9.84 -23.64
C ILE A 53 -5.72 8.46 -23.38
N VAL A 54 -6.45 7.54 -22.72
CA VAL A 54 -5.88 6.23 -22.35
C VAL A 54 -5.97 5.19 -23.45
N THR A 55 -6.97 5.26 -24.36
CA THR A 55 -7.11 4.31 -25.49
C THR A 55 -6.12 4.55 -26.61
N ASN A 56 -5.38 5.65 -26.57
CA ASN A 56 -4.32 5.88 -27.53
C ASN A 56 -3.24 4.79 -27.39
N THR A 57 -3.05 4.00 -28.43
CA THR A 57 -2.15 2.82 -28.48
C THR A 57 -0.67 3.19 -28.52
N THR A 58 -0.31 4.48 -28.58
CA THR A 58 1.10 4.89 -28.54
C THR A 58 1.71 4.56 -27.17
N LYS A 59 2.92 3.98 -27.23
CA LYS A 59 3.68 3.61 -26.04
C LYS A 59 3.96 4.87 -25.20
N ASP A 60 3.80 4.74 -23.88
CA ASP A 60 4.22 5.76 -22.93
C ASP A 60 5.76 5.84 -22.91
N LEU A 61 6.30 6.99 -23.28
CA LEU A 61 7.74 7.24 -23.39
C LEU A 61 8.33 7.76 -22.07
N TYR A 62 7.52 8.43 -21.27
CA TYR A 62 7.92 9.08 -20.04
C TYR A 62 7.21 8.50 -18.83
N PHE A 63 7.85 8.60 -17.66
CA PHE A 63 7.32 8.18 -16.37
C PHE A 63 5.93 8.79 -16.09
N GLU A 64 5.80 10.11 -16.32
CA GLU A 64 4.55 10.81 -16.06
C GLU A 64 3.40 10.41 -17.00
N GLU A 65 3.71 9.91 -18.17
CA GLU A 65 2.67 9.38 -19.08
C GLU A 65 2.05 8.10 -18.53
N THR A 66 2.88 7.19 -17.99
CA THR A 66 2.40 5.96 -17.34
C THR A 66 1.63 6.30 -16.07
N MET A 67 2.15 7.22 -15.27
CA MET A 67 1.48 7.70 -14.06
C MET A 67 0.11 8.33 -14.38
N LEU A 68 0.05 9.23 -15.38
CA LEU A 68 -1.18 9.88 -15.81
C LEU A 68 -2.19 8.86 -16.31
N ARG A 69 -1.76 7.87 -17.11
CA ARG A 69 -2.60 6.76 -17.58
C ARG A 69 -3.25 6.04 -16.41
N GLY A 70 -2.47 5.59 -15.43
CA GLY A 70 -3.00 4.89 -14.26
C GLY A 70 -3.97 5.75 -13.44
N MET A 71 -3.66 7.04 -13.24
CA MET A 71 -4.58 7.97 -12.56
C MET A 71 -5.89 8.14 -13.33
N MET A 72 -5.84 8.25 -14.65
CA MET A 72 -7.05 8.40 -15.50
C MET A 72 -7.89 7.12 -15.52
N LEU A 73 -7.28 5.96 -15.60
CA LEU A 73 -8.00 4.67 -15.49
C LEU A 73 -8.76 4.58 -14.18
N GLY A 74 -8.12 4.91 -13.04
CA GLY A 74 -8.73 4.88 -11.73
C GLY A 74 -9.84 5.92 -11.55
N TYR A 75 -9.59 7.18 -11.84
CA TYR A 75 -10.61 8.23 -11.70
C TYR A 75 -11.74 8.10 -12.73
N GLY A 76 -11.43 7.71 -13.98
CA GLY A 76 -12.39 7.55 -15.05
C GLY A 76 -13.39 6.44 -14.75
N SER A 77 -12.90 5.25 -14.38
CA SER A 77 -13.76 4.13 -14.00
C SER A 77 -14.59 4.43 -12.73
N SER A 78 -14.00 5.15 -11.77
CA SER A 78 -14.72 5.59 -10.57
C SER A 78 -15.86 6.56 -10.89
N LYS A 79 -15.67 7.45 -11.88
CA LYS A 79 -16.71 8.36 -12.36
C LYS A 79 -17.86 7.61 -13.03
N GLU A 80 -17.57 6.57 -13.79
CA GLU A 80 -18.57 5.74 -14.48
C GLU A 80 -19.31 4.78 -13.54
N LYS A 81 -18.83 4.59 -12.31
CA LYS A 81 -19.44 3.73 -11.29
C LYS A 81 -19.60 2.27 -11.71
N ASN A 82 -18.74 1.79 -12.59
CA ASN A 82 -18.74 0.41 -13.06
C ASN A 82 -17.56 -0.35 -12.46
N ILE A 83 -17.83 -1.22 -11.48
CA ILE A 83 -16.78 -1.96 -10.78
C ILE A 83 -16.09 -3.00 -11.68
N ASP A 84 -16.82 -3.69 -12.53
CA ASP A 84 -16.24 -4.71 -13.40
C ASP A 84 -15.28 -4.08 -14.41
N GLU A 85 -15.67 -2.92 -14.97
CA GLU A 85 -14.78 -2.14 -15.83
C GLU A 85 -13.54 -1.62 -15.07
N ALA A 86 -13.72 -1.14 -13.83
CA ALA A 86 -12.60 -0.68 -13.03
C ALA A 86 -11.59 -1.80 -12.73
N LEU A 87 -12.07 -3.01 -12.45
CA LEU A 87 -11.22 -4.18 -12.23
C LEU A 87 -10.51 -4.61 -13.53
N ARG A 88 -11.23 -4.62 -14.66
CA ARG A 88 -10.64 -4.91 -15.97
C ARG A 88 -9.53 -3.91 -16.32
N LEU A 89 -9.76 -2.63 -16.08
CA LEU A 89 -8.78 -1.56 -16.33
C LEU A 89 -7.58 -1.64 -15.38
N LEU A 90 -7.79 -2.06 -14.12
CA LEU A 90 -6.70 -2.36 -13.22
C LEU A 90 -5.81 -3.48 -13.79
N ASP A 91 -6.43 -4.56 -14.30
CA ASP A 91 -5.72 -5.70 -14.89
C ASP A 91 -4.87 -5.31 -16.09
N GLU A 92 -5.37 -4.39 -16.91
CA GLU A 92 -4.62 -3.84 -18.04
C GLU A 92 -3.47 -2.93 -17.60
N PHE A 93 -3.64 -2.26 -16.47
CA PHE A 93 -2.64 -1.33 -15.94
C PHE A 93 -1.50 -2.02 -15.17
N VAL A 94 -1.81 -3.05 -14.39
CA VAL A 94 -0.82 -3.72 -13.52
C VAL A 94 0.47 -4.14 -14.25
N PRO A 95 0.43 -4.70 -15.47
CA PRO A 95 1.66 -5.03 -16.22
C PRO A 95 2.54 -3.81 -16.59
N MET A 96 2.00 -2.60 -16.50
CA MET A 96 2.74 -1.35 -16.78
C MET A 96 3.44 -0.79 -15.54
N VAL A 97 3.17 -1.35 -14.35
CA VAL A 97 3.74 -0.91 -13.09
C VAL A 97 5.14 -1.49 -12.95
N ASP A 98 6.14 -0.66 -13.13
CA ASP A 98 7.56 -1.00 -13.11
C ASP A 98 8.35 -0.34 -11.97
N ASN A 99 7.68 0.46 -11.14
CA ASN A 99 8.28 1.14 -10.00
C ASN A 99 7.24 1.48 -8.91
N TRP A 100 7.73 1.74 -7.69
CA TRP A 100 6.90 2.01 -6.52
C TRP A 100 6.04 3.27 -6.67
N SER A 101 6.54 4.31 -7.33
CA SER A 101 5.84 5.59 -7.43
C SER A 101 4.63 5.51 -8.36
N VAL A 102 4.73 4.77 -9.48
CA VAL A 102 3.60 4.48 -10.36
C VAL A 102 2.55 3.64 -9.62
N CYS A 103 2.97 2.60 -8.89
CA CYS A 103 2.08 1.78 -8.09
C CYS A 103 1.27 2.62 -7.11
N ASP A 104 1.94 3.29 -6.19
CA ASP A 104 1.33 4.01 -5.07
C ASP A 104 0.54 5.25 -5.55
N GLY A 105 1.07 5.95 -6.55
CA GLY A 105 0.43 7.13 -7.11
C GLY A 105 -0.87 6.84 -7.87
N CYS A 106 -1.02 5.64 -8.42
CA CYS A 106 -2.15 5.27 -9.26
C CYS A 106 -3.21 4.46 -8.52
N CYS A 107 -2.84 3.50 -7.64
CA CYS A 107 -3.79 2.65 -6.93
C CYS A 107 -4.84 3.45 -6.16
N VAL A 108 -4.44 4.54 -5.51
CA VAL A 108 -5.33 5.44 -4.76
C VAL A 108 -6.40 6.12 -5.63
N SER A 109 -6.24 6.11 -6.95
CA SER A 109 -7.18 6.74 -7.90
C SER A 109 -8.44 5.91 -8.15
N PHE A 110 -8.42 4.61 -7.85
CA PHE A 110 -9.55 3.69 -8.00
C PHE A 110 -10.55 3.82 -6.85
N THR A 111 -11.09 5.02 -6.64
CA THR A 111 -11.95 5.34 -5.47
C THR A 111 -13.27 4.55 -5.43
N ILE A 112 -13.71 3.98 -6.55
CA ILE A 112 -14.87 3.08 -6.61
C ILE A 112 -14.65 1.82 -5.75
N PHE A 113 -13.41 1.40 -5.51
CA PHE A 113 -13.07 0.22 -4.72
C PHE A 113 -13.60 0.33 -3.27
N GLU A 114 -13.69 1.54 -2.72
CA GLU A 114 -14.23 1.78 -1.38
C GLU A 114 -15.72 1.36 -1.25
N LYS A 115 -16.45 1.32 -2.36
CA LYS A 115 -17.88 0.96 -2.39
C LYS A 115 -18.11 -0.53 -2.71
N HIS A 116 -17.10 -1.23 -3.21
CA HIS A 116 -17.21 -2.60 -3.71
C HIS A 116 -16.11 -3.51 -3.12
N ARG A 117 -15.77 -3.31 -1.83
CA ARG A 117 -14.63 -3.95 -1.18
C ARG A 117 -14.61 -5.48 -1.29
N GLU A 118 -15.75 -6.15 -1.13
CA GLU A 118 -15.79 -7.62 -1.24
C GLU A 118 -15.33 -8.08 -2.62
N ARG A 119 -15.91 -7.49 -3.67
CA ARG A 119 -15.56 -7.81 -5.06
C ARG A 119 -14.08 -7.50 -5.36
N VAL A 120 -13.58 -6.36 -4.85
CA VAL A 120 -12.18 -5.97 -5.01
C VAL A 120 -11.27 -6.92 -4.22
N PHE A 121 -11.64 -7.30 -2.99
CA PHE A 121 -10.84 -8.21 -2.16
C PHE A 121 -10.65 -9.57 -2.83
N GLU A 122 -11.71 -10.12 -3.42
CA GLU A 122 -11.65 -11.36 -4.20
C GLU A 122 -10.73 -11.21 -5.42
N ASN A 123 -10.84 -10.11 -6.15
CA ASN A 123 -10.07 -9.87 -7.37
C ASN A 123 -8.57 -9.72 -7.08
N ILE A 124 -8.17 -8.97 -6.05
CA ILE A 124 -6.76 -8.69 -5.75
C ILE A 124 -6.00 -9.90 -5.18
N GLN A 125 -6.69 -11.00 -4.79
CA GLN A 125 -6.02 -12.20 -4.29
C GLN A 125 -5.00 -12.74 -5.28
N ARG A 126 -5.26 -12.66 -6.58
CA ARG A 126 -4.32 -13.07 -7.62
C ARG A 126 -3.02 -12.25 -7.62
N TYR A 127 -3.10 -10.95 -7.32
CA TYR A 127 -1.92 -10.10 -7.18
C TYR A 127 -1.18 -10.37 -5.88
N LEU A 128 -1.90 -10.50 -4.79
CA LEU A 128 -1.32 -10.82 -3.49
C LEU A 128 -0.57 -12.16 -3.51
N ASN A 129 -1.00 -13.12 -4.31
CA ASN A 129 -0.40 -14.47 -4.43
C ASN A 129 0.52 -14.60 -5.66
N SER A 130 0.83 -13.51 -6.35
CA SER A 130 1.74 -13.51 -7.49
C SER A 130 3.21 -13.72 -7.07
N ASP A 131 4.02 -14.22 -7.99
CA ASP A 131 5.48 -14.29 -7.89
C ASP A 131 6.17 -13.00 -8.35
N LYS A 132 5.42 -12.04 -8.92
CA LYS A 132 5.95 -10.78 -9.43
C LYS A 132 5.87 -9.67 -8.36
N GLU A 133 6.99 -9.00 -8.18
CA GLU A 133 7.19 -7.98 -7.14
C GLU A 133 6.12 -6.88 -7.15
N PHE A 134 5.88 -6.27 -8.33
CA PHE A 134 4.95 -5.15 -8.41
C PHE A 134 3.48 -5.57 -8.42
N GLU A 135 3.14 -6.79 -8.85
CA GLU A 135 1.79 -7.32 -8.67
C GLU A 135 1.46 -7.46 -7.18
N VAL A 136 2.37 -8.05 -6.40
CA VAL A 136 2.22 -8.15 -4.94
C VAL A 136 2.11 -6.76 -4.31
N ARG A 137 2.98 -5.82 -4.73
CA ARG A 137 2.90 -4.44 -4.24
C ARG A 137 1.55 -3.81 -4.55
N VAL A 138 1.01 -3.93 -5.76
CA VAL A 138 -0.32 -3.40 -6.12
C VAL A 138 -1.40 -3.94 -5.19
N GLY A 139 -1.43 -5.26 -4.92
CA GLY A 139 -2.38 -5.85 -3.98
C GLY A 139 -2.27 -5.24 -2.58
N LEU A 140 -1.06 -5.08 -2.04
CA LEU A 140 -0.80 -4.51 -0.72
C LEU A 140 -1.17 -3.02 -0.64
N ILE A 141 -0.88 -2.23 -1.69
CA ILE A 141 -1.22 -0.81 -1.74
C ILE A 141 -2.73 -0.60 -1.87
N ILE A 142 -3.44 -1.45 -2.63
CA ILE A 142 -4.91 -1.42 -2.67
C ILE A 142 -5.49 -1.70 -1.28
N LEU A 143 -4.96 -2.66 -0.52
CA LEU A 143 -5.38 -2.89 0.88
C LEU A 143 -5.14 -1.66 1.75
N LEU A 144 -3.98 -1.02 1.61
CA LEU A 144 -3.62 0.18 2.37
C LEU A 144 -4.54 1.36 2.06
N ASP A 145 -4.83 1.61 0.79
CA ASP A 145 -5.58 2.79 0.36
C ASP A 145 -7.08 2.67 0.57
N HIS A 146 -7.65 1.47 0.34
CA HIS A 146 -9.10 1.29 0.20
C HIS A 146 -9.73 0.41 1.28
N PHE A 147 -8.96 -0.38 2.05
CA PHE A 147 -9.48 -1.31 3.05
C PHE A 147 -9.12 -0.94 4.47
N LEU A 148 -7.88 -0.53 4.71
CA LEU A 148 -7.40 -0.26 6.05
C LEU A 148 -8.13 0.91 6.72
N LYS A 149 -8.47 1.94 5.95
CA LYS A 149 -9.04 3.20 6.48
C LYS A 149 -10.55 3.14 6.65
N VAL A 150 -11.09 1.98 7.02
CA VAL A 150 -12.54 1.75 7.15
C VAL A 150 -12.85 1.05 8.46
N ASP A 151 -13.76 1.64 9.24
CA ASP A 151 -14.30 1.00 10.45
C ASP A 151 -15.35 -0.07 10.12
N GLY A 152 -15.82 -0.77 11.15
CA GLY A 152 -16.81 -1.85 11.00
C GLY A 152 -18.15 -1.42 10.40
N ASN A 153 -18.45 -0.10 10.38
CA ASN A 153 -19.67 0.46 9.80
C ASN A 153 -19.44 0.96 8.36
N GLY A 154 -18.26 0.73 7.78
CA GLY A 154 -17.91 1.21 6.46
C GLY A 154 -17.50 2.69 6.40
N ASN A 155 -17.41 3.37 7.54
CA ASN A 155 -16.97 4.75 7.61
C ASN A 155 -15.45 4.85 7.61
N LYS A 156 -14.93 6.05 7.30
CA LYS A 156 -13.50 6.30 7.29
C LYS A 156 -12.90 6.17 8.70
N ALA A 157 -12.07 5.15 8.90
CA ALA A 157 -11.34 4.94 10.14
C ALA A 157 -10.32 6.06 10.35
N LYS A 158 -10.25 6.59 11.57
CA LYS A 158 -9.33 7.65 11.93
C LYS A 158 -8.03 7.06 12.49
N ARG A 159 -6.90 7.66 12.10
CA ARG A 159 -5.62 7.39 12.76
C ARG A 159 -5.71 7.80 14.23
N LYS A 160 -5.22 6.92 15.10
CA LYS A 160 -5.26 7.14 16.55
C LYS A 160 -3.87 7.50 17.08
N ARG A 161 -3.79 8.63 17.75
CA ARG A 161 -2.60 8.97 18.54
C ARG A 161 -2.63 8.15 19.82
N VAL A 162 -1.68 7.24 19.96
CA VAL A 162 -1.44 6.46 21.17
C VAL A 162 -0.20 6.99 21.88
N VAL A 163 -0.28 7.26 23.17
CA VAL A 163 0.83 7.85 23.97
C VAL A 163 1.41 6.86 24.98
N SER A 164 0.70 5.77 25.26
CA SER A 164 1.09 4.74 26.24
C SER A 164 0.61 3.35 25.81
N GLU A 165 1.11 2.30 26.47
CA GLU A 165 0.62 0.94 26.29
C GLU A 165 -0.85 0.80 26.72
N ASN A 166 -1.28 1.56 27.75
CA ASN A 166 -2.69 1.59 28.15
C ASN A 166 -3.60 2.12 27.06
N ASP A 167 -3.16 3.10 26.25
CA ASP A 167 -3.95 3.59 25.12
C ASP A 167 -4.06 2.54 24.02
N ILE A 168 -3.00 1.73 23.81
CA ILE A 168 -3.05 0.60 22.89
C ILE A 168 -4.10 -0.41 23.38
N GLU A 169 -4.07 -0.78 24.66
CA GLU A 169 -5.05 -1.70 25.26
C GLU A 169 -6.47 -1.15 25.17
N ALA A 170 -6.67 0.13 25.48
CA ALA A 170 -7.98 0.79 25.39
C ALA A 170 -8.55 0.81 23.96
N SER A 171 -7.70 0.66 22.94
CA SER A 171 -8.18 0.60 21.55
C SER A 171 -8.79 -0.74 21.15
N LYS A 172 -8.71 -1.80 21.95
CA LYS A 172 -9.23 -3.14 21.65
C LYS A 172 -10.69 -3.13 21.18
N VAL A 173 -11.57 -2.44 21.93
CA VAL A 173 -13.00 -2.36 21.62
C VAL A 173 -13.26 -1.77 20.22
N PHE A 174 -12.45 -0.80 19.81
CA PHE A 174 -12.54 -0.24 18.46
C PHE A 174 -11.96 -1.19 17.42
N ASP A 175 -10.83 -1.81 17.71
CA ASP A 175 -10.11 -2.69 16.79
C ASP A 175 -10.92 -3.95 16.48
N GLU A 176 -11.73 -4.44 17.43
CA GLU A 176 -12.65 -5.57 17.23
C GLU A 176 -13.73 -5.29 16.16
N ASN A 177 -14.08 -4.02 15.96
CA ASN A 177 -15.02 -3.58 14.94
C ASN A 177 -14.36 -3.29 13.58
N GLY A 178 -13.06 -3.51 13.43
CA GLY A 178 -12.35 -3.31 12.18
C GLY A 178 -12.67 -4.40 11.15
N LEU A 179 -13.36 -4.01 10.07
CA LEU A 179 -13.93 -4.96 9.09
C LEU A 179 -12.90 -5.85 8.39
N TYR A 180 -11.70 -5.32 8.13
CA TYR A 180 -10.68 -6.02 7.32
C TYR A 180 -9.35 -6.22 8.05
N ILE A 181 -9.17 -5.70 9.25
CA ILE A 181 -7.87 -5.72 9.92
C ILE A 181 -7.32 -7.13 10.12
N ASP A 182 -8.15 -8.10 10.53
CA ASP A 182 -7.69 -9.47 10.74
C ASP A 182 -7.26 -10.11 9.42
N LYS A 183 -8.03 -9.92 8.34
CA LYS A 183 -7.67 -10.41 7.00
C LYS A 183 -6.39 -9.77 6.49
N ILE A 184 -6.18 -8.48 6.76
CA ILE A 184 -4.94 -7.77 6.36
C ILE A 184 -3.75 -8.32 7.15
N LEU A 185 -3.89 -8.52 8.47
CA LEU A 185 -2.84 -9.10 9.31
C LEU A 185 -2.49 -10.53 8.86
N ASP A 186 -3.47 -11.32 8.42
CA ASP A 186 -3.23 -12.66 7.86
C ASP A 186 -2.46 -12.59 6.53
N ILE A 187 -2.81 -11.65 5.64
CA ILE A 187 -2.13 -11.46 4.36
C ILE A 187 -0.67 -11.03 4.54
N ILE A 188 -0.38 -10.13 5.49
CA ILE A 188 0.99 -9.69 5.73
C ILE A 188 1.82 -10.71 6.53
N ASN A 189 1.18 -11.71 7.14
CA ASN A 189 1.82 -12.76 7.93
C ASN A 189 2.49 -13.82 7.04
N ARG A 190 3.45 -13.43 6.21
CA ARG A 190 4.20 -14.32 5.32
C ARG A 190 5.60 -13.79 5.02
N GLN A 191 6.43 -14.60 4.39
CA GLN A 191 7.71 -14.17 3.82
C GLN A 191 7.49 -13.47 2.47
N TYR A 192 8.26 -12.42 2.22
CA TYR A 192 8.23 -11.66 0.97
C TYR A 192 9.50 -11.92 0.18
N THR A 193 9.44 -12.93 -0.72
CA THR A 193 10.59 -13.35 -1.56
C THR A 193 10.57 -12.73 -2.95
N GLN A 194 9.49 -12.00 -3.31
CA GLN A 194 9.29 -11.42 -4.64
C GLN A 194 10.20 -10.23 -4.93
N GLY A 195 10.69 -9.54 -3.87
CA GLY A 195 11.62 -8.43 -4.02
C GLY A 195 11.47 -7.36 -2.94
N TYR A 196 12.39 -6.38 -3.01
CA TYR A 196 12.48 -5.28 -2.03
C TYR A 196 11.21 -4.45 -1.94
N TYR A 197 10.58 -4.11 -3.08
CA TYR A 197 9.42 -3.22 -3.10
C TYR A 197 8.14 -3.91 -2.60
N ALA A 198 7.99 -5.22 -2.78
CA ALA A 198 6.90 -6.00 -2.18
C ALA A 198 7.07 -6.05 -0.65
N MET A 199 8.26 -6.38 -0.17
CA MET A 199 8.62 -6.39 1.25
C MET A 199 8.37 -5.03 1.90
N MET A 200 8.80 -3.94 1.27
CA MET A 200 8.60 -2.59 1.79
C MET A 200 7.13 -2.16 1.82
N ALA A 201 6.30 -2.63 0.87
CA ALA A 201 4.86 -2.39 0.90
C ALA A 201 4.20 -3.12 2.10
N ALA A 202 4.60 -4.37 2.36
CA ALA A 202 4.12 -5.12 3.53
C ALA A 202 4.52 -4.44 4.85
N ALA A 203 5.78 -4.01 4.96
CA ALA A 203 6.27 -3.27 6.12
C ALA A 203 5.50 -1.95 6.33
N TRP A 204 5.20 -1.22 5.26
CA TRP A 204 4.43 0.02 5.33
C TRP A 204 2.97 -0.26 5.69
N LEU A 205 2.32 -1.24 5.07
CA LEU A 205 0.96 -1.64 5.42
C LEU A 205 0.86 -2.04 6.90
N THR A 206 1.83 -2.80 7.43
CA THR A 206 1.89 -3.16 8.85
C THR A 206 1.96 -1.90 9.74
N ALA A 207 2.78 -0.93 9.37
CA ALA A 207 2.90 0.32 10.11
C ALA A 207 1.59 1.14 10.08
N GLU A 208 0.92 1.19 8.95
CA GLU A 208 -0.39 1.86 8.84
C GLU A 208 -1.48 1.08 9.60
N CYS A 209 -1.41 -0.27 9.66
CA CYS A 209 -2.27 -1.08 10.53
C CYS A 209 -2.12 -0.65 11.99
N PHE A 210 -0.89 -0.45 12.47
CA PHE A 210 -0.64 -0.01 13.84
C PHE A 210 -1.24 1.38 14.12
N VAL A 211 -1.17 2.29 13.17
CA VAL A 211 -1.68 3.66 13.34
C VAL A 211 -3.22 3.71 13.38
N VAL A 212 -3.89 2.79 12.69
CA VAL A 212 -5.37 2.75 12.64
C VAL A 212 -5.95 1.78 13.68
N PHE A 213 -5.33 0.62 13.86
CA PHE A 213 -5.76 -0.49 14.73
C PHE A 213 -4.62 -0.92 15.67
N PRO A 214 -4.24 -0.08 16.64
CA PRO A 214 -3.02 -0.30 17.42
C PRO A 214 -3.05 -1.57 18.28
N ALA A 215 -4.17 -1.94 18.90
CA ALA A 215 -4.22 -3.10 19.79
C ALA A 215 -4.03 -4.43 19.04
N LYS A 216 -4.79 -4.66 17.96
CA LYS A 216 -4.65 -5.88 17.14
C LYS A 216 -3.27 -5.98 16.52
N THR A 217 -2.77 -4.86 15.97
CA THR A 217 -1.45 -4.84 15.35
C THR A 217 -0.34 -5.03 16.38
N TYR A 218 -0.43 -4.45 17.57
CA TYR A 218 0.56 -4.65 18.63
C TYR A 218 0.61 -6.09 19.12
N THR A 219 -0.56 -6.73 19.27
CA THR A 219 -0.65 -8.15 19.59
C THR A 219 0.02 -9.01 18.53
N PHE A 220 -0.26 -8.73 17.25
CA PHE A 220 0.39 -9.39 16.11
C PHE A 220 1.92 -9.20 16.15
N LEU A 221 2.41 -7.99 16.38
CA LEU A 221 3.84 -7.69 16.43
C LEU A 221 4.54 -8.38 17.61
N LYS A 222 3.92 -8.42 18.79
CA LYS A 222 4.49 -9.12 19.97
C LYS A 222 4.64 -10.62 19.69
N ALA A 223 3.60 -11.25 19.15
CA ALA A 223 3.62 -12.68 18.83
C ALA A 223 4.65 -13.01 17.73
N THR A 224 4.73 -12.18 16.69
CA THR A 224 5.74 -12.31 15.62
C THR A 224 7.15 -12.18 16.18
N SER A 225 7.41 -11.18 17.04
CA SER A 225 8.71 -10.98 17.68
C SER A 225 9.13 -12.19 18.51
N LEU A 226 8.21 -12.71 19.33
CA LEU A 226 8.49 -13.90 20.16
C LEU A 226 8.87 -15.11 19.30
N GLN A 227 8.08 -15.40 18.27
CA GLN A 227 8.32 -16.55 17.41
C GLN A 227 9.61 -16.43 16.59
N LEU A 228 9.93 -15.21 16.09
CA LEU A 228 11.21 -14.98 15.41
C LEU A 228 12.41 -15.17 16.35
N ASN A 229 12.33 -14.70 17.61
CA ASN A 229 13.39 -14.88 18.59
C ASN A 229 13.54 -16.36 18.98
N ASN A 230 12.45 -17.12 19.13
CA ASN A 230 12.49 -18.55 19.41
C ASN A 230 13.18 -19.32 18.28
N ARG A 231 12.87 -19.03 17.04
CA ARG A 231 13.53 -19.64 15.86
C ARG A 231 15.03 -19.36 15.83
N GLU A 232 15.47 -18.14 16.11
CA GLU A 232 16.89 -17.78 16.11
C GLU A 232 17.68 -18.45 17.25
N ASN A 233 17.03 -18.69 18.39
CA ASN A 233 17.66 -19.34 19.54
C ASN A 233 17.51 -20.88 19.51
N ASN A 234 16.98 -21.47 18.44
CA ASN A 234 16.67 -22.90 18.31
C ASN A 234 15.82 -23.44 19.48
N ILE A 235 14.97 -22.61 20.06
CA ILE A 235 14.01 -23.01 21.08
C ILE A 235 12.86 -23.70 20.36
N ILE A 236 12.82 -25.03 20.44
CA ILE A 236 11.68 -25.83 19.97
C ILE A 236 10.62 -25.69 21.07
N ASP A 237 9.52 -25.05 20.75
CA ASP A 237 8.36 -24.99 21.63
C ASP A 237 7.57 -26.30 21.44
N ASP A 238 7.82 -27.31 22.28
CA ASP A 238 7.11 -28.59 22.26
C ASP A 238 5.61 -28.45 22.64
N SER A 239 5.16 -27.22 22.93
CA SER A 239 3.77 -26.89 23.28
C SER A 239 2.93 -26.44 22.08
N GLU A 240 3.32 -26.76 20.85
CA GLU A 240 2.47 -26.47 19.68
C GLU A 240 1.11 -27.16 19.82
N ASN A 241 0.18 -26.46 20.49
CA ASN A 241 -1.22 -26.74 20.32
C ASN A 241 -1.58 -26.52 18.84
N VAL A 242 -2.20 -27.52 18.23
CA VAL A 242 -2.61 -27.53 16.81
C VAL A 242 -3.47 -26.31 16.39
N ASN A 243 -3.88 -25.49 17.34
CA ASN A 243 -4.67 -24.28 17.18
C ASN A 243 -3.89 -22.96 17.30
N ASP A 244 -2.58 -22.98 17.56
CA ASP A 244 -1.81 -21.75 17.70
C ASP A 244 -1.47 -21.15 16.32
N LYS A 245 -1.86 -19.89 16.13
CA LYS A 245 -1.60 -19.13 14.88
C LYS A 245 -0.09 -19.03 14.65
N ILE A 246 0.38 -19.60 13.54
CA ILE A 246 1.77 -19.53 13.15
C ILE A 246 2.07 -18.14 12.55
N TYR A 247 3.10 -17.47 13.07
CA TYR A 247 3.56 -16.18 12.54
C TYR A 247 4.75 -16.38 11.59
N CYS A 248 4.54 -16.11 10.30
CA CYS A 248 5.45 -16.47 9.21
C CYS A 248 6.24 -15.29 8.64
N MET A 249 5.98 -14.05 9.09
CA MET A 249 6.71 -12.88 8.59
C MET A 249 8.22 -13.07 8.80
N ASP A 250 9.01 -12.73 7.77
CA ASP A 250 10.47 -12.77 7.88
C ASP A 250 11.00 -11.59 8.71
N LYS A 251 12.20 -11.80 9.30
CA LYS A 251 12.86 -10.83 10.18
C LYS A 251 13.10 -9.46 9.52
N VAL A 252 13.45 -9.45 8.23
CA VAL A 252 13.75 -8.20 7.52
C VAL A 252 12.50 -7.37 7.37
N THR A 253 11.41 -7.98 6.89
CA THR A 253 10.10 -7.34 6.75
C THR A 253 9.59 -6.86 8.12
N PHE A 254 9.70 -7.70 9.15
CA PHE A 254 9.30 -7.37 10.51
C PHE A 254 10.04 -6.14 11.06
N ASN A 255 11.37 -6.16 11.02
CA ASN A 255 12.18 -5.05 11.53
C ASN A 255 11.95 -3.75 10.73
N LYS A 256 11.67 -3.85 9.42
CA LYS A 256 11.27 -2.71 8.60
C LYS A 256 9.90 -2.16 8.98
N ALA A 257 8.94 -3.01 9.33
CA ALA A 257 7.62 -2.57 9.84
C ALA A 257 7.79 -1.78 11.15
N LEU A 258 8.57 -2.29 12.11
CA LEU A 258 8.87 -1.57 13.35
C LEU A 258 9.54 -0.21 13.08
N GLN A 259 10.50 -0.18 12.15
CA GLN A 259 11.14 1.07 11.73
C GLN A 259 10.11 2.07 11.19
N LYS A 260 9.22 1.64 10.31
CA LYS A 260 8.16 2.48 9.72
C LYS A 260 7.17 3.02 10.76
N ILE A 261 6.81 2.22 11.76
CA ILE A 261 6.00 2.68 12.90
C ILE A 261 6.72 3.81 13.64
N CYS A 262 8.03 3.64 13.89
CA CYS A 262 8.84 4.64 14.59
C CYS A 262 9.07 5.93 13.76
N GLU A 263 9.06 5.85 12.42
CA GLU A 263 9.15 7.01 11.52
C GLU A 263 7.83 7.79 11.46
N SER A 264 6.70 7.18 11.80
CA SER A 264 5.40 7.85 11.83
C SER A 264 5.36 8.95 12.90
N LEU A 265 4.66 10.05 12.59
CA LEU A 265 4.43 11.16 13.54
C LEU A 265 3.25 10.89 14.49
N ILE A 266 2.51 9.80 14.31
CA ILE A 266 1.28 9.52 15.05
C ILE A 266 1.56 8.87 16.42
N PRO A 267 2.36 7.79 16.54
CA PRO A 267 2.71 7.22 17.84
C PRO A 267 3.64 8.18 18.62
N ASP A 268 3.38 8.28 19.92
CA ASP A 268 4.24 9.04 20.84
C ASP A 268 5.60 8.34 21.04
N ASP A 269 6.58 9.09 21.55
CA ASP A 269 7.94 8.56 21.76
C ASP A 269 7.97 7.41 22.78
N ASN A 270 7.07 7.40 23.77
CA ASN A 270 6.96 6.28 24.70
C ASN A 270 6.50 4.99 23.99
N VAL A 271 5.51 5.10 23.11
CA VAL A 271 5.06 3.96 22.30
C VAL A 271 6.15 3.53 21.32
N LYS A 272 6.88 4.46 20.70
CA LYS A 272 8.03 4.13 19.85
C LYS A 272 9.12 3.36 20.60
N LYS A 273 9.33 3.64 21.90
CA LYS A 273 10.26 2.85 22.74
C LYS A 273 9.78 1.40 22.90
N LEU A 274 8.47 1.19 23.17
CA LEU A 274 7.88 -0.14 23.24
C LEU A 274 8.05 -0.92 21.92
N ILE A 275 7.75 -0.26 20.80
CA ILE A 275 7.91 -0.86 19.45
C ILE A 275 9.37 -1.24 19.19
N LYS A 276 10.33 -0.41 19.56
CA LYS A 276 11.77 -0.71 19.39
C LYS A 276 12.23 -1.94 20.19
N GLN A 277 11.61 -2.23 21.34
CA GLN A 277 11.93 -3.40 22.16
C GLN A 277 11.55 -4.73 21.48
N LEU A 278 10.60 -4.69 20.52
CA LEU A 278 10.19 -5.87 19.76
C LEU A 278 11.20 -6.26 18.66
N LYS A 279 12.22 -5.44 18.41
CA LYS A 279 13.17 -5.67 17.33
C LYS A 279 13.94 -6.98 17.55
N VAL A 280 13.93 -7.83 16.53
CA VAL A 280 14.70 -9.07 16.48
C VAL A 280 16.12 -8.76 16.00
N LYS A 281 17.15 -9.26 16.73
CA LYS A 281 18.59 -9.00 16.47
C LYS A 281 19.12 -9.82 15.29
#